data_954e43c634d73812003ded4ead30e15a
#
_entry.id   954e43c634d73812003ded4ead30e15a
#
_cell.length_a   1.000
_cell.length_b   1.000
_cell.length_c   1.000
_cell.angle_alpha   90.00
_cell.angle_beta   90.00
_cell.angle_gamma   90.00
#
_symmetry.space_group_name_H-M   'P 1'
#
loop_
_entity.id
_entity.type
_entity.pdbx_description
1 polymer ?
#
loop_
_entity_poly.entity_id
_entity_poly.type
_entity_poly.pdbx_seq_one_letter_code
_entity_poly.pdbx_strand_id
1 'polypeptide(L)'
;DDKYYTYEEYQSLIKDNQTDKDGNLIYLYATHADEQYSYIDAAKNKGYNVLLMDGQLDVAMVSMLEQKFEKSRFTRVDSDVIDHLIAKEERKDASLEVGQRDILSSVFRSQLPQMKKVEFNVETQSLGETGTPIMITQSEYMRRMKEMANIQAGMSSYGEMPDMFNLVLNVDHKLVKQVLNDADNSCKAALEPIEAEMTSLNKRH
;
A
#
# COMPACT_ATOMS: atom_id res chain seq x y z
N ASP A 1 -0.09 -18.57 -19.46
CA ASP A 1 -0.13 -20.01 -19.74
C ASP A 1 -1.57 -20.43 -19.94
N ASP A 2 -1.89 -21.09 -21.08
CA ASP A 2 -3.22 -21.57 -21.45
C ASP A 2 -3.61 -22.85 -20.68
N LYS A 3 -3.21 -22.94 -19.40
CA LYS A 3 -3.48 -24.10 -18.57
C LYS A 3 -4.68 -23.82 -17.66
N TYR A 4 -5.67 -24.68 -17.74
CA TYR A 4 -6.82 -24.66 -16.85
C TYR A 4 -6.54 -25.47 -15.59
N TYR A 5 -7.03 -24.98 -14.45
CA TYR A 5 -6.91 -25.63 -13.16
C TYR A 5 -8.28 -25.78 -12.52
N THR A 6 -8.51 -26.86 -11.83
CA THR A 6 -9.59 -26.92 -10.83
C THR A 6 -9.21 -26.06 -9.61
N TYR A 7 -10.16 -25.77 -8.74
CA TYR A 7 -9.86 -25.02 -7.51
C TYR A 7 -8.84 -25.76 -6.65
N GLU A 8 -8.96 -27.07 -6.50
CA GLU A 8 -8.07 -27.91 -5.72
C GLU A 8 -6.64 -27.96 -6.29
N GLU A 9 -6.53 -28.03 -7.60
CA GLU A 9 -5.24 -27.97 -8.28
C GLU A 9 -4.55 -26.62 -8.08
N TYR A 10 -5.32 -25.53 -8.20
CA TYR A 10 -4.78 -24.18 -8.01
C TYR A 10 -4.41 -23.94 -6.55
N GLN A 11 -5.22 -24.36 -5.58
CA GLN A 11 -4.88 -24.32 -4.16
C GLN A 11 -3.56 -25.05 -3.86
N SER A 12 -3.40 -26.25 -4.41
CA SER A 12 -2.17 -27.04 -4.27
C SER A 12 -0.96 -26.34 -4.87
N LEU A 13 -1.14 -25.65 -6.00
CA LEU A 13 -0.09 -24.91 -6.70
C LEU A 13 0.44 -23.73 -5.86
N ILE A 14 -0.46 -22.98 -5.21
CA ILE A 14 -0.10 -21.74 -4.51
C ILE A 14 0.22 -21.94 -3.02
N LYS A 15 -0.14 -23.07 -2.43
CA LYS A 15 -0.14 -23.31 -0.99
C LYS A 15 1.21 -23.00 -0.33
N ASP A 16 2.30 -23.47 -0.89
CA ASP A 16 3.62 -23.35 -0.27
C ASP A 16 4.13 -21.90 -0.26
N ASN A 17 3.80 -21.13 -1.29
CA ASN A 17 4.29 -19.76 -1.43
C ASN A 17 3.30 -18.70 -0.96
N GLN A 18 2.00 -19.00 -0.96
CA GLN A 18 0.94 -18.01 -0.73
C GLN A 18 0.10 -18.29 0.52
N THR A 19 0.64 -19.02 1.49
CA THR A 19 0.06 -19.15 2.83
C THR A 19 0.66 -18.11 3.77
N ASP A 20 -0.19 -17.34 4.45
CA ASP A 20 0.23 -16.35 5.44
C ASP A 20 0.61 -17.01 6.80
N LYS A 21 1.12 -16.19 7.73
CA LYS A 21 1.51 -16.63 9.08
C LYS A 21 0.36 -17.21 9.91
N ASP A 22 -0.87 -16.85 9.60
CA ASP A 22 -2.08 -17.29 10.30
C ASP A 22 -2.70 -18.54 9.65
N GLY A 23 -2.05 -19.06 8.59
CA GLY A 23 -2.47 -20.25 7.86
C GLY A 23 -3.59 -19.99 6.86
N ASN A 24 -3.82 -18.73 6.46
CA ASN A 24 -4.75 -18.42 5.38
C ASN A 24 -4.05 -18.52 4.04
N LEU A 25 -4.73 -19.12 3.07
CA LEU A 25 -4.28 -19.18 1.69
C LEU A 25 -4.66 -17.89 0.96
N ILE A 26 -3.67 -17.18 0.42
CA ILE A 26 -3.86 -15.88 -0.22
C ILE A 26 -3.91 -16.04 -1.74
N TYR A 27 -5.07 -15.78 -2.32
CA TYR A 27 -5.26 -15.69 -3.76
C TYR A 27 -4.96 -14.28 -4.21
N LEU A 28 -3.80 -14.07 -4.84
CA LEU A 28 -3.48 -12.80 -5.46
C LEU A 28 -4.23 -12.65 -6.78
N TYR A 29 -4.79 -11.48 -7.04
CA TYR A 29 -5.48 -11.20 -8.29
C TYR A 29 -5.21 -9.80 -8.81
N ALA A 30 -5.40 -9.62 -10.10
CA ALA A 30 -5.39 -8.34 -10.79
C ALA A 30 -6.68 -8.20 -11.61
N THR A 31 -7.17 -6.99 -11.79
CA THR A 31 -8.35 -6.67 -12.59
C THR A 31 -8.01 -6.00 -13.92
N HIS A 32 -6.84 -5.37 -14.02
CA HIS A 32 -6.35 -4.68 -15.20
C HIS A 32 -4.87 -4.99 -15.40
N ALA A 33 -4.58 -5.93 -16.31
CA ALA A 33 -3.24 -6.44 -16.51
C ALA A 33 -2.21 -5.35 -16.87
N ASP A 34 -2.59 -4.40 -17.72
CA ASP A 34 -1.70 -3.33 -18.18
C ASP A 34 -1.45 -2.28 -17.10
N GLU A 35 -2.49 -1.83 -16.41
CA GLU A 35 -2.38 -0.83 -15.35
C GLU A 35 -1.67 -1.36 -14.11
N GLN A 36 -1.84 -2.64 -13.81
CA GLN A 36 -1.26 -3.33 -12.66
C GLN A 36 0.01 -4.13 -13.00
N TYR A 37 0.58 -3.93 -14.19
CA TYR A 37 1.73 -4.69 -14.67
C TYR A 37 2.89 -4.74 -13.69
N SER A 38 3.29 -3.61 -13.11
CA SER A 38 4.42 -3.53 -12.17
C SER A 38 4.20 -4.34 -10.88
N TYR A 39 2.96 -4.38 -10.40
CA TYR A 39 2.59 -5.18 -9.22
C TYR A 39 2.53 -6.67 -9.55
N ILE A 40 2.02 -7.02 -10.72
CA ILE A 40 1.98 -8.40 -11.23
C ILE A 40 3.41 -8.93 -11.41
N ASP A 41 4.29 -8.13 -12.01
CA ASP A 41 5.68 -8.51 -12.23
C ASP A 41 6.42 -8.69 -10.90
N ALA A 42 6.24 -7.77 -9.94
CA ALA A 42 6.81 -7.91 -8.60
C ALA A 42 6.33 -9.18 -7.89
N ALA A 43 5.05 -9.53 -8.03
CA ALA A 43 4.49 -10.77 -7.48
C ALA A 43 5.10 -12.02 -8.13
N LYS A 44 5.21 -12.03 -9.46
CA LYS A 44 5.83 -13.14 -10.20
C LYS A 44 7.30 -13.32 -9.84
N ASN A 45 8.05 -12.23 -9.69
CA ASN A 45 9.47 -12.26 -9.29
C ASN A 45 9.67 -12.85 -7.89
N LYS A 46 8.66 -12.79 -7.03
CA LYS A 46 8.62 -13.48 -5.73
C LYS A 46 8.12 -14.93 -5.80
N GLY A 47 7.83 -15.42 -6.99
CA GLY A 47 7.30 -16.78 -7.20
C GLY A 47 5.81 -16.91 -6.85
N TYR A 48 5.09 -15.80 -6.78
CA TYR A 48 3.65 -15.81 -6.54
C TYR A 48 2.87 -15.95 -7.85
N ASN A 49 1.73 -16.63 -7.77
CA ASN A 49 0.78 -16.74 -8.85
C ASN A 49 -0.31 -15.68 -8.71
N VAL A 50 -0.67 -15.04 -9.81
CA VAL A 50 -1.67 -13.99 -9.86
C VAL A 50 -2.79 -14.40 -10.82
N LEU A 51 -4.02 -14.36 -10.32
CA LEU A 51 -5.23 -14.55 -11.14
C LEU A 51 -5.56 -13.25 -11.87
N LEU A 52 -5.91 -13.34 -13.14
CA LEU A 52 -6.52 -12.22 -13.84
C LEU A 52 -8.04 -12.34 -13.70
N MET A 53 -8.64 -11.37 -13.01
CA MET A 53 -10.06 -11.26 -12.73
C MET A 53 -10.61 -9.99 -13.39
N ASP A 54 -10.66 -9.98 -14.72
CA ASP A 54 -11.04 -8.84 -15.55
C ASP A 54 -12.52 -8.87 -16.01
N GLY A 55 -13.23 -9.92 -15.64
CA GLY A 55 -14.65 -10.08 -15.91
C GLY A 55 -15.52 -9.22 -14.97
N GLN A 56 -16.65 -8.73 -15.49
CA GLN A 56 -17.58 -7.89 -14.71
C GLN A 56 -18.11 -8.57 -13.43
N LEU A 57 -18.19 -9.89 -13.41
CA LEU A 57 -18.70 -10.68 -12.29
C LEU A 57 -17.60 -11.17 -11.35
N ASP A 58 -16.34 -11.13 -11.76
CA ASP A 58 -15.23 -11.74 -11.02
C ASP A 58 -15.07 -11.13 -9.64
N VAL A 59 -15.08 -9.81 -9.54
CA VAL A 59 -14.97 -9.10 -8.27
C VAL A 59 -16.15 -9.39 -7.34
N ALA A 60 -17.37 -9.51 -7.89
CA ALA A 60 -18.55 -9.88 -7.10
C ALA A 60 -18.44 -11.32 -6.57
N MET A 61 -17.79 -12.22 -7.32
CA MET A 61 -17.56 -13.61 -6.90
C MET A 61 -16.54 -13.74 -5.75
N VAL A 62 -15.61 -12.80 -5.59
CA VAL A 62 -14.56 -12.87 -4.58
C VAL A 62 -15.12 -13.10 -3.18
N SER A 63 -16.12 -12.32 -2.77
CA SER A 63 -16.73 -12.45 -1.44
C SER A 63 -17.41 -13.81 -1.25
N MET A 64 -18.04 -14.35 -2.30
CA MET A 64 -18.66 -15.67 -2.28
C MET A 64 -17.59 -16.77 -2.20
N LEU A 65 -16.48 -16.63 -2.91
CA LEU A 65 -15.40 -17.61 -2.88
C LEU A 65 -14.70 -17.65 -1.52
N GLU A 66 -14.49 -16.49 -0.89
CA GLU A 66 -13.94 -16.39 0.46
C GLU A 66 -14.84 -17.07 1.51
N GLN A 67 -16.16 -16.99 1.35
CA GLN A 67 -17.10 -17.72 2.21
C GLN A 67 -17.08 -19.23 1.97
N LYS A 68 -16.88 -19.65 0.72
CA LYS A 68 -16.86 -21.05 0.31
C LYS A 68 -15.57 -21.76 0.71
N PHE A 69 -14.43 -21.05 0.61
CA PHE A 69 -13.11 -21.59 0.92
C PHE A 69 -12.67 -21.17 2.31
N GLU A 70 -12.72 -22.08 3.26
CA GLU A 70 -12.24 -21.84 4.61
C GLU A 70 -10.76 -21.41 4.59
N LYS A 71 -10.41 -20.46 5.46
CA LYS A 71 -9.05 -19.93 5.56
C LYS A 71 -8.46 -19.45 4.23
N SER A 72 -9.29 -18.85 3.40
CA SER A 72 -8.88 -18.27 2.12
C SER A 72 -9.17 -16.77 2.08
N ARG A 73 -8.30 -16.02 1.42
CA ARG A 73 -8.42 -14.60 1.25
C ARG A 73 -8.03 -14.22 -0.18
N PHE A 74 -8.80 -13.34 -0.80
CA PHE A 74 -8.47 -12.77 -2.10
C PHE A 74 -7.92 -11.37 -1.89
N THR A 75 -6.73 -11.10 -2.43
CA THR A 75 -6.01 -9.84 -2.26
C THR A 75 -5.57 -9.33 -3.62
N ARG A 76 -5.96 -8.10 -3.97
CA ARG A 76 -5.53 -7.49 -5.23
C ARG A 76 -4.05 -7.10 -5.13
N VAL A 77 -3.30 -7.29 -6.22
CA VAL A 77 -1.83 -7.12 -6.24
C VAL A 77 -1.35 -5.72 -5.87
N ASP A 78 -2.19 -4.70 -6.01
CA ASP A 78 -1.89 -3.29 -5.68
C ASP A 78 -2.48 -2.84 -4.33
N SER A 79 -3.00 -3.76 -3.53
CA SER A 79 -3.61 -3.42 -2.23
C SER A 79 -2.59 -3.10 -1.14
N ASP A 80 -1.38 -3.60 -1.27
CA ASP A 80 -0.24 -3.31 -0.38
C ASP A 80 1.08 -3.52 -1.14
N VAL A 81 2.20 -3.21 -0.50
CA VAL A 81 3.53 -3.56 -1.02
C VAL A 81 3.68 -5.07 -1.07
N ILE A 82 4.46 -5.56 -2.04
CA ILE A 82 4.58 -7.01 -2.33
C ILE A 82 4.97 -7.85 -1.11
N ASP A 83 5.79 -7.29 -0.20
CA ASP A 83 6.23 -7.97 1.01
C ASP A 83 5.13 -8.17 2.04
N HIS A 84 4.04 -7.42 1.94
CA HIS A 84 2.91 -7.45 2.85
C HIS A 84 1.65 -8.10 2.26
N LEU A 85 1.60 -8.34 0.96
CA LEU A 85 0.45 -8.99 0.32
C LEU A 85 0.20 -10.38 0.90
N ILE A 86 1.29 -11.09 1.22
CA ILE A 86 1.25 -12.36 1.94
C ILE A 86 2.05 -12.18 3.21
N ALA A 87 1.36 -11.96 4.33
CA ALA A 87 1.97 -11.68 5.62
C ALA A 87 2.65 -12.94 6.20
N LYS A 88 3.88 -13.23 5.80
CA LYS A 88 4.68 -14.34 6.34
C LYS A 88 5.32 -14.02 7.68
N GLU A 89 5.65 -12.75 7.91
CA GLU A 89 6.25 -12.22 9.14
C GLU A 89 5.45 -11.03 9.66
N GLU A 90 5.75 -10.61 10.88
CA GLU A 90 5.22 -9.35 11.40
C GLU A 90 5.84 -8.16 10.67
N ARG A 91 5.05 -7.12 10.46
CA ARG A 91 5.54 -5.88 9.85
C ARG A 91 6.61 -5.27 10.75
N LYS A 92 7.74 -4.93 10.15
CA LYS A 92 8.76 -4.14 10.83
C LYS A 92 8.39 -2.67 10.70
N ASP A 93 8.23 -2.00 11.82
CA ASP A 93 8.04 -0.55 11.82
C ASP A 93 9.28 0.14 11.24
N ALA A 94 9.04 1.18 10.46
CA ALA A 94 10.12 2.02 9.99
C ALA A 94 10.86 2.63 11.18
N SER A 95 12.18 2.47 11.22
CA SER A 95 13.05 2.96 12.31
C SER A 95 13.32 4.46 12.21
N LEU A 96 12.27 5.27 12.00
CA LEU A 96 12.35 6.72 11.96
C LEU A 96 11.79 7.33 13.24
N GLU A 97 12.41 8.41 13.68
CA GLU A 97 11.85 9.27 14.72
C GLU A 97 10.56 9.95 14.22
N VAL A 98 9.68 10.29 15.17
CA VAL A 98 8.38 10.93 14.84
C VAL A 98 8.58 12.19 13.99
N GLY A 99 9.51 13.06 14.37
CA GLY A 99 9.82 14.28 13.63
C GLY A 99 10.29 14.03 12.19
N GLN A 100 11.06 12.96 11.96
CA GLN A 100 11.52 12.58 10.61
C GLN A 100 10.37 12.06 9.74
N ARG A 101 9.42 11.32 10.32
CA ARG A 101 8.20 10.88 9.61
C ARG A 101 7.35 12.08 9.20
N ASP A 102 7.19 13.05 10.10
CA ASP A 102 6.41 14.26 9.84
C ASP A 102 7.03 15.11 8.73
N ILE A 103 8.35 15.26 8.73
CA ILE A 103 9.10 15.96 7.68
C ILE A 103 8.87 15.27 6.32
N LEU A 104 9.13 13.96 6.23
CA LEU A 104 8.90 13.21 4.99
C LEU A 104 7.46 13.31 4.51
N SER A 105 6.50 13.08 5.40
CA SER A 105 5.08 13.14 5.07
C SER A 105 4.68 14.52 4.55
N SER A 106 5.20 15.59 5.15
CA SER A 106 4.93 16.96 4.73
C SER A 106 5.53 17.27 3.36
N VAL A 107 6.78 16.89 3.13
CA VAL A 107 7.47 17.10 1.84
C VAL A 107 6.71 16.40 0.72
N PHE A 108 6.43 15.11 0.87
CA PHE A 108 5.76 14.36 -0.19
C PHE A 108 4.30 14.79 -0.37
N ARG A 109 3.57 15.08 0.71
CA ARG A 109 2.19 15.57 0.62
C ARG A 109 2.10 16.90 -0.13
N SER A 110 3.09 17.80 0.01
CA SER A 110 3.12 19.07 -0.70
C SER A 110 3.29 18.93 -2.22
N GLN A 111 3.81 17.79 -2.69
CA GLN A 111 4.02 17.51 -4.11
C GLN A 111 2.88 16.73 -4.76
N LEU A 112 1.93 16.22 -3.95
CA LEU A 112 0.81 15.45 -4.47
C LEU A 112 -0.20 16.37 -5.17
N PRO A 113 -0.72 15.96 -6.34
CA PRO A 113 -1.73 16.72 -7.05
C PRO A 113 -3.04 16.73 -6.25
N GLN A 114 -3.70 17.89 -6.20
CA GLN A 114 -5.05 17.97 -5.67
C GLN A 114 -6.03 17.48 -6.73
N MET A 115 -6.60 16.32 -6.52
CA MET A 115 -7.59 15.72 -7.41
C MET A 115 -8.95 15.62 -6.72
N LYS A 116 -10.01 15.93 -7.48
CA LYS A 116 -11.38 15.74 -6.96
C LYS A 116 -11.64 14.26 -6.71
N LYS A 117 -12.16 13.94 -5.54
CA LYS A 117 -12.51 12.56 -5.13
C LYS A 117 -11.33 11.57 -5.06
N VAL A 118 -10.12 12.07 -4.83
CA VAL A 118 -8.95 11.24 -4.55
C VAL A 118 -8.21 11.83 -3.36
N GLU A 119 -7.91 11.00 -2.38
CA GLU A 119 -7.13 11.35 -1.21
C GLU A 119 -5.92 10.43 -1.08
N PHE A 120 -4.78 11.01 -0.69
CA PHE A 120 -3.55 10.27 -0.44
C PHE A 120 -3.20 10.31 1.04
N ASN A 121 -2.95 9.14 1.60
CA ASN A 121 -2.27 8.99 2.87
C ASN A 121 -0.78 8.69 2.61
N VAL A 122 0.12 9.37 3.31
CA VAL A 122 1.56 9.14 3.17
C VAL A 122 2.01 8.24 4.31
N GLU A 123 2.57 7.09 3.97
CA GLU A 123 3.06 6.07 4.90
C GLU A 123 4.55 5.84 4.71
N THR A 124 5.27 5.55 5.79
CA THR A 124 6.68 5.18 5.76
C THR A 124 6.84 3.72 6.13
N GLN A 125 7.60 2.97 5.33
CA GLN A 125 7.85 1.55 5.55
C GLN A 125 9.33 1.20 5.30
N SER A 126 9.82 0.16 5.97
CA SER A 126 11.15 -0.40 5.77
C SER A 126 11.04 -1.56 4.79
N LEU A 127 11.47 -1.35 3.53
CA LEU A 127 11.36 -2.33 2.43
C LEU A 127 12.73 -2.78 1.89
N GLY A 128 13.81 -2.45 2.62
CA GLY A 128 15.18 -2.72 2.21
C GLY A 128 15.73 -1.73 1.19
N GLU A 129 17.05 -1.69 1.07
CA GLU A 129 17.76 -0.69 0.24
C GLU A 129 17.52 -0.85 -1.27
N THR A 130 17.24 -2.07 -1.72
CA THR A 130 16.99 -2.41 -3.13
C THR A 130 15.50 -2.41 -3.48
N GLY A 131 14.62 -2.23 -2.49
CA GLY A 131 13.18 -2.13 -2.71
C GLY A 131 12.80 -0.87 -3.48
N THR A 132 11.60 -0.83 -4.05
CA THR A 132 11.08 0.35 -4.75
C THR A 132 11.04 1.56 -3.81
N PRO A 133 11.54 2.75 -4.20
CA PRO A 133 11.60 3.91 -3.32
C PRO A 133 10.21 4.44 -2.91
N ILE A 134 9.27 4.42 -3.83
CA ILE A 134 7.92 4.96 -3.66
C ILE A 134 6.94 4.03 -4.36
N MET A 135 5.84 3.69 -3.69
CA MET A 135 4.74 2.91 -4.27
C MET A 135 3.41 3.56 -3.93
N ILE A 136 2.43 3.42 -4.80
CA ILE A 136 1.05 3.79 -4.53
C ILE A 136 0.26 2.50 -4.34
N THR A 137 -0.44 2.36 -3.21
CA THR A 137 -1.29 1.20 -2.93
C THR A 137 -2.71 1.66 -2.61
N GLN A 138 -3.69 0.77 -2.77
CA GLN A 138 -5.08 1.04 -2.47
C GLN A 138 -5.64 -0.02 -1.54
N SER A 139 -6.00 0.36 -0.32
CA SER A 139 -6.54 -0.57 0.69
C SER A 139 -7.67 -1.44 0.12
N GLU A 140 -7.50 -2.75 0.22
CA GLU A 140 -8.49 -3.75 -0.22
C GLU A 140 -9.86 -3.50 0.42
N TYR A 141 -9.89 -3.22 1.71
CA TYR A 141 -11.12 -2.97 2.46
C TYR A 141 -11.88 -1.74 1.93
N MET A 142 -11.21 -0.60 1.80
CA MET A 142 -11.84 0.64 1.35
C MET A 142 -12.35 0.53 -0.09
N ARG A 143 -11.56 -0.12 -0.94
CA ARG A 143 -11.94 -0.37 -2.33
C ARG A 143 -13.19 -1.24 -2.42
N ARG A 144 -13.22 -2.38 -1.72
CA ARG A 144 -14.38 -3.29 -1.72
C ARG A 144 -15.63 -2.63 -1.15
N MET A 145 -15.50 -1.84 -0.11
CA MET A 145 -16.61 -1.08 0.46
C MET A 145 -17.23 -0.13 -0.58
N LYS A 146 -16.40 0.57 -1.34
CA LYS A 146 -16.85 1.48 -2.40
C LYS A 146 -17.49 0.72 -3.58
N GLU A 147 -16.90 -0.38 -4.01
CA GLU A 147 -17.45 -1.24 -5.07
C GLU A 147 -18.83 -1.80 -4.68
N MET A 148 -18.97 -2.29 -3.45
CA MET A 148 -20.26 -2.77 -2.94
C MET A 148 -21.30 -1.66 -2.88
N ALA A 149 -20.91 -0.46 -2.46
CA ALA A 149 -21.81 0.69 -2.41
C ALA A 149 -22.35 1.08 -3.80
N ASN A 150 -21.53 0.95 -4.84
CA ASN A 150 -21.95 1.21 -6.22
C ASN A 150 -22.96 0.18 -6.75
N ILE A 151 -22.93 -1.05 -6.22
CA ILE A 151 -23.86 -2.14 -6.62
C ILE A 151 -25.18 -2.05 -5.85
N GLN A 152 -25.17 -1.61 -4.58
CA GLN A 152 -26.34 -1.53 -3.72
C GLN A 152 -26.87 -0.11 -3.65
N ALA A 153 -28.02 0.15 -4.25
CA ALA A 153 -28.67 1.46 -4.30
C ALA A 153 -28.96 2.12 -2.92
N GLY A 154 -28.91 1.35 -1.84
CA GLY A 154 -29.08 1.85 -0.47
C GLY A 154 -27.82 2.37 0.22
N MET A 155 -26.65 2.20 -0.39
CA MET A 155 -25.34 2.59 0.17
C MET A 155 -24.70 3.75 -0.63
N SER A 156 -25.47 4.58 -1.27
CA SER A 156 -25.00 5.67 -2.16
C SER A 156 -24.01 6.64 -1.52
N SER A 157 -24.12 6.87 -0.20
CA SER A 157 -23.19 7.75 0.53
C SER A 157 -21.74 7.25 0.52
N TYR A 158 -21.51 5.95 0.49
CA TYR A 158 -20.16 5.36 0.38
C TYR A 158 -19.59 5.47 -1.05
N GLY A 159 -20.46 5.47 -2.09
CA GLY A 159 -20.06 5.68 -3.49
C GLY A 159 -19.58 7.11 -3.77
N GLU A 160 -19.95 8.09 -2.93
CA GLU A 160 -19.50 9.47 -3.01
C GLU A 160 -18.18 9.74 -2.28
N MET A 161 -17.70 8.79 -1.46
CA MET A 161 -16.42 8.91 -0.76
C MET A 161 -15.26 8.97 -1.76
N PRO A 162 -14.20 9.74 -1.43
CA PRO A 162 -13.00 9.78 -2.26
C PRO A 162 -12.33 8.40 -2.34
N ASP A 163 -11.63 8.17 -3.42
CA ASP A 163 -10.70 7.05 -3.51
C ASP A 163 -9.50 7.32 -2.62
N MET A 164 -9.25 6.40 -1.68
CA MET A 164 -8.15 6.49 -0.73
C MET A 164 -6.96 5.69 -1.25
N PHE A 165 -5.84 6.35 -1.46
CA PHE A 165 -4.58 5.71 -1.82
C PHE A 165 -3.54 5.94 -0.74
N ASN A 166 -2.63 4.99 -0.58
CA ASN A 166 -1.44 5.15 0.25
C ASN A 166 -0.24 5.41 -0.66
N LEU A 167 0.47 6.50 -0.40
CA LEU A 167 1.80 6.74 -0.92
C LEU A 167 2.79 6.15 0.08
N VAL A 168 3.33 4.99 -0.25
CA VAL A 168 4.28 4.26 0.61
C VAL A 168 5.70 4.70 0.26
N LEU A 169 6.42 5.23 1.24
CA LEU A 169 7.80 5.67 1.14
C LEU A 169 8.71 4.61 1.77
N ASN A 170 9.64 4.07 0.99
CA ASN A 170 10.65 3.13 1.48
C ASN A 170 11.80 3.90 2.15
N VAL A 171 11.82 3.92 3.48
CA VAL A 171 12.80 4.69 4.26
C VAL A 171 14.24 4.13 4.18
N ASP A 172 14.39 2.90 3.72
CA ASP A 172 15.72 2.29 3.54
C ASP A 172 16.35 2.69 2.21
N HIS A 173 15.53 3.13 1.24
CA HIS A 173 16.02 3.46 -0.09
C HIS A 173 16.82 4.78 -0.09
N LYS A 174 17.98 4.78 -0.78
CA LYS A 174 18.93 5.91 -0.82
C LYS A 174 18.28 7.25 -1.22
N LEU A 175 17.34 7.24 -2.16
CA LEU A 175 16.66 8.47 -2.61
C LEU A 175 15.77 9.06 -1.52
N VAL A 176 15.03 8.23 -0.78
CA VAL A 176 14.16 8.67 0.31
C VAL A 176 15.01 9.19 1.49
N LYS A 177 16.12 8.50 1.81
CA LYS A 177 17.10 8.98 2.80
C LYS A 177 17.69 10.33 2.42
N GLN A 178 18.01 10.54 1.13
CA GLN A 178 18.52 11.83 0.66
C GLN A 178 17.48 12.93 0.84
N VAL A 179 16.23 12.72 0.43
CA VAL A 179 15.15 13.70 0.62
C VAL A 179 14.98 14.05 2.09
N LEU A 180 15.02 13.05 2.98
CA LEU A 180 14.92 13.27 4.42
C LEU A 180 16.07 14.15 4.93
N ASN A 181 17.31 13.83 4.55
CA ASN A 181 18.48 14.59 4.98
C ASN A 181 18.44 16.04 4.49
N ASP A 182 18.07 16.25 3.23
CA ASP A 182 17.99 17.59 2.64
C ASP A 182 16.88 18.43 3.30
N ALA A 183 15.73 17.82 3.60
CA ALA A 183 14.62 18.47 4.29
C ALA A 183 14.96 18.77 5.76
N ASP A 184 15.57 17.83 6.48
CA ASP A 184 15.97 18.00 7.88
C ASP A 184 17.00 19.14 8.02
N ASN A 185 17.99 19.19 7.12
CA ASN A 185 18.97 20.29 7.09
C ASN A 185 18.31 21.64 6.79
N SER A 186 17.36 21.68 5.88
CA SER A 186 16.62 22.90 5.55
C SER A 186 15.74 23.37 6.73
N CYS A 187 15.08 22.45 7.43
CA CYS A 187 14.32 22.76 8.64
C CYS A 187 15.21 23.29 9.76
N LYS A 188 16.35 22.66 10.01
CA LYS A 188 17.32 23.12 11.03
C LYS A 188 17.83 24.53 10.71
N ALA A 189 18.24 24.78 9.48
CA ALA A 189 18.69 26.11 9.05
C ALA A 189 17.63 27.20 9.21
N ALA A 190 16.35 26.85 9.05
CA ALA A 190 15.24 27.77 9.25
C ALA A 190 14.92 28.01 10.74
N LEU A 191 15.16 27.03 11.61
CA LEU A 191 14.90 27.12 13.05
C LEU A 191 16.01 27.85 13.83
N GLU A 192 17.26 27.70 13.44
CA GLU A 192 18.42 28.36 14.12
C GLU A 192 18.23 29.85 14.41
N PRO A 193 17.79 30.70 13.45
CA PRO A 193 17.61 32.13 13.72
C PRO A 193 16.46 32.39 14.72
N ILE A 194 15.41 31.57 14.69
CA ILE A 194 14.24 31.68 15.58
C ILE A 194 14.64 31.32 17.01
N GLU A 195 15.38 30.24 17.18
CA GLU A 195 15.91 29.82 18.49
C GLU A 195 16.89 30.83 19.09
N ALA A 196 17.74 31.44 18.24
CA ALA A 196 18.64 32.51 18.66
C ALA A 196 17.85 33.74 19.13
N GLU A 197 16.78 34.12 18.42
CA GLU A 197 15.92 35.23 18.81
C GLU A 197 15.17 34.94 20.12
N MET A 198 14.57 33.76 20.26
CA MET A 198 13.93 33.32 21.51
C MET A 198 14.89 33.34 22.70
N THR A 199 16.11 32.85 22.48
CA THR A 199 17.17 32.87 23.54
C THR A 199 17.55 34.30 23.94
N SER A 200 17.61 35.21 22.96
CA SER A 200 17.90 36.62 23.21
C SER A 200 16.77 37.32 23.99
N LEU A 201 15.51 36.99 23.69
CA LEU A 201 14.34 37.52 24.38
C LEU A 201 14.27 37.03 25.84
N ASN A 202 14.52 35.73 26.05
CA ASN A 202 14.53 35.15 27.41
C ASN A 202 15.65 35.67 28.31
N LYS A 203 16.74 36.21 27.75
CA LYS A 203 17.82 36.84 28.52
C LYS A 203 17.52 38.30 28.87
N ARG A 204 16.49 38.89 28.29
CA ARG A 204 16.08 40.30 28.58
C ARG A 204 14.98 40.39 29.63
N HIS A 205 14.46 39.28 30.10
CA HIS A 205 13.58 39.13 31.25
C HIS A 205 14.35 38.55 32.44
#